data_12abe590a64410f1be28f5973c840459
#
_entry.id   12abe590a64410f1be28f5973c840459
#
_cell.length_a   1.000
_cell.length_b   1.000
_cell.length_c   1.000
_cell.angle_alpha   90.00
_cell.angle_beta   90.00
_cell.angle_gamma   90.00
#
_symmetry.space_group_name_H-M   'P 1'
#
loop_
_entity.id
_entity.type
_entity.pdbx_description
1 polymer ?
#
loop_
_entity_poly.entity_id
_entity_poly.type
_entity_poly.pdbx_seq_one_letter_code
_entity_poly.pdbx_strand_id
1 'polypeptide(L)'
;MKINNFRFSQRSENNLKGVNPALVQVVRRALELSAVDFGVIEGLRTVERQRELFNAVPKKTQTMNSRHITGHAIDLLPTGADWNDYKCWLPVLDAMHCAGKELGVKLRFGVTWTDNPNDKPAKFLDAPHIEIST
;
A
#
# COMPACT_ATOMS: atom_id res chain seq x y z
N MET A 1 8.58 19.32 3.98
CA MET A 1 9.95 19.10 4.50
C MET A 1 10.20 17.60 4.61
N LYS A 2 11.36 17.16 4.18
CA LYS A 2 11.77 15.77 4.27
C LYS A 2 12.51 15.53 5.59
N ILE A 3 12.07 14.54 6.40
CA ILE A 3 12.65 14.25 7.71
C ILE A 3 13.69 13.14 7.68
N ASN A 4 13.94 12.52 6.50
CA ASN A 4 14.85 11.39 6.33
C ASN A 4 15.54 11.45 4.97
N ASN A 5 16.41 10.47 4.70
CA ASN A 5 17.12 10.34 3.43
C ASN A 5 16.64 9.15 2.60
N PHE A 6 15.45 8.64 2.88
CA PHE A 6 14.90 7.49 2.17
C PHE A 6 14.61 7.83 0.71
N ARG A 7 14.86 6.87 -0.17
CA ARG A 7 14.58 6.97 -1.61
C ARG A 7 14.04 5.64 -2.11
N PHE A 8 13.07 5.71 -3.01
CA PHE A 8 12.59 4.50 -3.66
C PHE A 8 13.66 3.90 -4.56
N SER A 9 13.77 2.56 -4.53
CA SER A 9 14.59 1.79 -5.46
C SER A 9 14.00 1.87 -6.86
N GLN A 10 14.78 1.47 -7.87
CA GLN A 10 14.27 1.36 -9.24
C GLN A 10 13.09 0.39 -9.32
N ARG A 11 13.11 -0.69 -8.53
CA ARG A 11 11.99 -1.63 -8.46
C ARG A 11 10.71 -0.95 -7.98
N SER A 12 10.81 -0.14 -6.91
CA SER A 12 9.66 0.61 -6.39
C SER A 12 9.15 1.62 -7.42
N GLU A 13 10.04 2.35 -8.09
CA GLU A 13 9.66 3.29 -9.14
C GLU A 13 8.94 2.58 -10.28
N ASN A 14 9.43 1.40 -10.68
CA ASN A 14 8.79 0.60 -11.73
C ASN A 14 7.39 0.16 -11.32
N ASN A 15 7.20 -0.20 -10.05
CA ASN A 15 5.90 -0.62 -9.52
C ASN A 15 4.91 0.54 -9.41
N LEU A 16 5.37 1.78 -9.40
CA LEU A 16 4.49 2.95 -9.40
C LEU A 16 4.00 3.34 -10.80
N LYS A 17 4.57 2.78 -11.86
CA LYS A 17 4.13 3.07 -13.22
C LYS A 17 2.69 2.58 -13.42
N GLY A 18 1.84 3.47 -13.94
CA GLY A 18 0.43 3.15 -14.17
C GLY A 18 -0.47 3.30 -12.95
N VAL A 19 0.09 3.57 -11.78
CA VAL A 19 -0.67 3.84 -10.57
C VAL A 19 -1.28 5.24 -10.67
N ASN A 20 -2.48 5.43 -10.12
CA ASN A 20 -3.17 6.71 -10.09
C ASN A 20 -2.23 7.81 -9.56
N PRO A 21 -2.10 8.96 -10.26
CA PRO A 21 -1.16 10.02 -9.87
C PRO A 21 -1.38 10.55 -8.45
N ALA A 22 -2.62 10.62 -7.97
CA ALA A 22 -2.90 11.07 -6.60
C ALA A 22 -2.29 10.11 -5.57
N LEU A 23 -2.39 8.80 -5.81
CA LEU A 23 -1.81 7.80 -4.93
C LEU A 23 -0.28 7.82 -4.98
N VAL A 24 0.30 8.05 -6.16
CA VAL A 24 1.75 8.21 -6.30
C VAL A 24 2.24 9.40 -5.48
N GLN A 25 1.55 10.54 -5.53
CA GLN A 25 1.91 11.71 -4.72
C GLN A 25 1.85 11.41 -3.23
N VAL A 26 0.83 10.69 -2.79
CA VAL A 26 0.68 10.32 -1.38
C VAL A 26 1.83 9.44 -0.93
N VAL A 27 2.18 8.39 -1.69
CA VAL A 27 3.25 7.47 -1.28
C VAL A 27 4.62 8.14 -1.29
N ARG A 28 4.87 9.06 -2.22
CA ARG A 28 6.13 9.82 -2.23
C ARG A 28 6.24 10.71 -0.99
N ARG A 29 5.15 11.38 -0.64
CA ARG A 29 5.12 12.21 0.58
C ARG A 29 5.24 11.35 1.83
N ALA A 30 4.59 10.20 1.87
CA ALA A 30 4.70 9.26 2.98
C ALA A 30 6.16 8.81 3.20
N LEU A 31 6.89 8.54 2.13
CA LEU A 31 8.31 8.17 2.24
C LEU A 31 9.12 9.29 2.90
N GLU A 32 8.80 10.56 2.60
CA GLU A 32 9.46 11.71 3.21
C GLU A 32 9.15 11.84 4.71
N LEU A 33 7.98 11.37 5.15
CA LEU A 33 7.50 11.51 6.53
C LEU A 33 7.77 10.28 7.38
N SER A 34 8.03 9.13 6.77
CA SER A 34 8.11 7.84 7.48
C SER A 34 9.34 7.73 8.36
N ALA A 35 9.16 7.19 9.56
CA ALA A 35 10.27 6.85 10.45
C ALA A 35 11.00 5.57 10.01
N VAL A 36 10.38 4.76 9.14
CA VAL A 36 10.91 3.48 8.66
C VAL A 36 10.94 3.52 7.14
N ASP A 37 12.07 3.10 6.54
CA ASP A 37 12.19 2.98 5.10
C ASP A 37 11.26 1.87 4.58
N PHE A 38 10.73 2.06 3.37
CA PHE A 38 9.86 1.08 2.76
C PHE A 38 9.93 1.16 1.24
N GLY A 39 9.47 0.09 0.59
CA GLY A 39 9.35 0.02 -0.86
C GLY A 39 7.94 -0.28 -1.31
N VAL A 40 7.71 -0.08 -2.60
CA VAL A 40 6.46 -0.43 -3.27
C VAL A 40 6.67 -1.76 -3.97
N ILE A 41 5.99 -2.81 -3.50
CA ILE A 41 6.20 -4.17 -4.03
C ILE A 41 5.16 -4.56 -5.08
N GLU A 42 4.05 -3.83 -5.18
CA GLU A 42 3.07 -4.01 -6.24
C GLU A 42 2.27 -2.72 -6.44
N GLY A 43 1.95 -2.44 -7.70
CA GLY A 43 1.11 -1.31 -8.09
C GLY A 43 0.02 -1.77 -9.05
N LEU A 44 0.10 -1.36 -10.33
CA LEU A 44 -0.85 -1.79 -11.35
C LEU A 44 -0.74 -3.30 -11.58
N ARG A 45 -1.89 -3.98 -11.59
CA ARG A 45 -1.96 -5.42 -11.81
C ARG A 45 -2.81 -5.73 -13.03
N THR A 46 -2.36 -6.67 -13.87
CA THR A 46 -3.16 -7.12 -15.01
C THR A 46 -4.31 -8.01 -14.57
N VAL A 47 -5.35 -8.09 -15.40
CA VAL A 47 -6.48 -9.00 -15.16
C VAL A 47 -5.98 -10.46 -15.14
N GLU A 48 -5.03 -10.80 -16.01
CA GLU A 48 -4.43 -12.14 -16.06
C GLU A 48 -3.75 -12.49 -14.75
N ARG A 49 -2.97 -11.56 -14.19
CA ARG A 49 -2.30 -11.77 -12.91
C ARG A 49 -3.32 -11.91 -11.77
N GLN A 50 -4.39 -11.12 -11.78
CA GLN A 50 -5.46 -11.23 -10.80
C GLN A 50 -6.12 -12.60 -10.84
N ARG A 51 -6.36 -13.10 -12.05
CA ARG A 51 -6.92 -14.44 -12.24
C ARG A 51 -6.01 -15.54 -11.72
N GLU A 52 -4.70 -15.43 -11.96
CA GLU A 52 -3.71 -16.37 -11.42
C GLU A 52 -3.77 -16.43 -9.89
N LEU A 53 -3.82 -15.26 -9.25
CA LEU A 53 -3.87 -15.15 -7.79
C LEU A 53 -5.19 -15.73 -7.24
N PHE A 54 -6.30 -15.46 -7.92
CA PHE A 54 -7.62 -15.97 -7.54
C PHE A 54 -7.71 -17.49 -7.66
N ASN A 55 -7.12 -18.05 -8.71
CA ASN A 55 -7.15 -19.48 -9.00
C ASN A 55 -6.01 -20.28 -8.36
N ALA A 56 -5.07 -19.60 -7.68
CA ALA A 56 -3.95 -20.27 -7.01
C ALA A 56 -4.44 -21.19 -5.89
N VAL A 57 -3.65 -22.22 -5.60
CA VAL A 57 -3.93 -23.17 -4.51
C VAL A 57 -2.76 -23.16 -3.55
N PRO A 58 -2.91 -22.61 -2.32
CA PRO A 58 -4.10 -21.90 -1.80
C PRO A 58 -4.30 -20.54 -2.48
N LYS A 59 -5.51 -20.02 -2.45
CA LYS A 59 -5.84 -18.72 -3.04
C LYS A 59 -4.98 -17.61 -2.43
N LYS A 60 -4.49 -16.72 -3.30
CA LYS A 60 -3.72 -15.53 -2.90
C LYS A 60 -4.59 -14.29 -2.81
N THR A 61 -5.80 -14.32 -3.37
CA THR A 61 -6.80 -13.25 -3.28
C THR A 61 -8.20 -13.86 -3.30
N GLN A 62 -9.16 -13.16 -2.71
CA GLN A 62 -10.56 -13.58 -2.66
C GLN A 62 -11.42 -12.87 -3.72
N THR A 63 -10.83 -12.00 -4.54
CA THR A 63 -11.60 -11.19 -5.49
C THR A 63 -10.98 -11.17 -6.87
N MET A 64 -11.83 -11.02 -7.89
CA MET A 64 -11.43 -10.68 -9.26
C MET A 64 -11.53 -9.17 -9.53
N ASN A 65 -12.04 -8.38 -8.57
CA ASN A 65 -12.26 -6.93 -8.70
C ASN A 65 -11.26 -6.12 -7.87
N SER A 66 -9.99 -6.52 -7.87
CA SER A 66 -8.96 -5.81 -7.11
C SER A 66 -8.78 -4.38 -7.60
N ARG A 67 -8.60 -3.44 -6.67
CA ARG A 67 -8.26 -2.04 -6.99
C ARG A 67 -6.88 -1.90 -7.67
N HIS A 68 -6.01 -2.91 -7.55
CA HIS A 68 -4.74 -2.96 -8.29
C HIS A 68 -4.95 -2.99 -9.80
N ILE A 69 -6.05 -3.58 -10.29
CA ILE A 69 -6.33 -3.67 -11.74
C ILE A 69 -6.51 -2.28 -12.35
N THR A 70 -7.10 -1.35 -11.61
CA THR A 70 -7.37 0.01 -12.08
C THR A 70 -6.27 1.01 -11.70
N GLY A 71 -5.23 0.56 -11.01
CA GLY A 71 -4.16 1.43 -10.52
C GLY A 71 -4.53 2.25 -9.30
N HIS A 72 -5.59 1.89 -8.59
CA HIS A 72 -6.05 2.60 -7.40
C HIS A 72 -5.56 1.97 -6.08
N ALA A 73 -4.66 1.01 -6.16
CA ALA A 73 -4.09 0.35 -4.98
C ALA A 73 -2.61 0.09 -5.16
N ILE A 74 -1.88 0.10 -4.04
CA ILE A 74 -0.47 -0.29 -3.97
C ILE A 74 -0.27 -1.17 -2.76
N ASP A 75 0.78 -2.00 -2.82
CA ASP A 75 1.25 -2.79 -1.69
C ASP A 75 2.64 -2.29 -1.28
N LEU A 76 2.83 -2.07 0.02
CA LEU A 76 4.07 -1.56 0.59
C LEU A 76 4.75 -2.61 1.46
N LEU A 77 6.10 -2.56 1.50
CA LEU A 77 6.89 -3.43 2.36
C LEU A 77 7.91 -2.61 3.14
N PRO A 78 7.76 -2.50 4.47
CA PRO A 78 8.77 -1.87 5.31
C PRO A 78 10.06 -2.68 5.29
N THR A 79 11.20 -1.99 5.31
CA THR A 79 12.51 -2.64 5.39
C THR A 79 12.61 -3.44 6.69
N GLY A 80 12.97 -4.72 6.58
CA GLY A 80 13.12 -5.60 7.74
C GLY A 80 11.81 -6.09 8.34
N ALA A 81 10.68 -5.92 7.66
CA ALA A 81 9.38 -6.34 8.17
C ALA A 81 9.27 -7.86 8.30
N ASP A 82 8.62 -8.30 9.39
CA ASP A 82 8.19 -9.68 9.57
C ASP A 82 6.76 -9.81 9.02
N TRP A 83 6.58 -10.67 8.00
CA TRP A 83 5.28 -10.89 7.36
C TRP A 83 4.21 -11.44 8.31
N ASN A 84 4.63 -12.01 9.45
CA ASN A 84 3.72 -12.55 10.47
C ASN A 84 3.36 -11.51 11.52
N ASP A 85 3.89 -10.29 11.43
CA ASP A 85 3.63 -9.23 12.39
C ASP A 85 3.20 -7.95 11.67
N TYR A 86 1.90 -7.74 11.56
CA TYR A 86 1.34 -6.58 10.87
C TYR A 86 1.78 -5.26 11.52
N LYS A 87 2.20 -5.27 12.78
CA LYS A 87 2.62 -4.06 13.49
C LYS A 87 3.87 -3.44 12.88
N CYS A 88 4.69 -4.22 12.15
CA CYS A 88 5.82 -3.70 11.41
C CYS A 88 5.40 -2.66 10.36
N TRP A 89 4.17 -2.74 9.86
CA TRP A 89 3.64 -1.81 8.86
C TRP A 89 3.11 -0.51 9.47
N LEU A 90 2.77 -0.47 10.75
CA LEU A 90 2.08 0.68 11.35
C LEU A 90 2.81 2.01 11.16
N PRO A 91 4.14 2.12 11.36
CA PRO A 91 4.84 3.40 11.12
C PRO A 91 4.68 3.88 9.67
N VAL A 92 4.75 2.98 8.70
CA VAL A 92 4.60 3.29 7.28
C VAL A 92 3.15 3.68 6.98
N LEU A 93 2.18 2.95 7.53
CA LEU A 93 0.76 3.24 7.34
C LEU A 93 0.36 4.57 7.99
N ASP A 94 0.95 4.91 9.12
CA ASP A 94 0.75 6.23 9.75
C ASP A 94 1.26 7.33 8.85
N ALA A 95 2.43 7.15 8.22
CA ALA A 95 2.97 8.12 7.26
C ALA A 95 2.04 8.27 6.04
N MET A 96 1.49 7.16 5.53
CA MET A 96 0.51 7.20 4.44
C MET A 96 -0.76 7.94 4.84
N HIS A 97 -1.26 7.68 6.03
CA HIS A 97 -2.46 8.35 6.56
C HIS A 97 -2.24 9.86 6.67
N CYS A 98 -1.09 10.25 7.22
CA CYS A 98 -0.69 11.64 7.35
C CYS A 98 -0.57 12.34 5.99
N ALA A 99 0.14 11.70 5.05
CA ALA A 99 0.32 12.21 3.70
C ALA A 99 -1.02 12.35 2.95
N GLY A 100 -1.90 11.36 3.11
CA GLY A 100 -3.23 11.39 2.50
C GLY A 100 -4.05 12.57 2.99
N LYS A 101 -4.04 12.82 4.29
CA LYS A 101 -4.72 13.98 4.88
C LYS A 101 -4.11 15.30 4.40
N GLU A 102 -2.79 15.38 4.34
CA GLU A 102 -2.08 16.57 3.88
C GLU A 102 -2.44 16.91 2.43
N LEU A 103 -2.57 15.90 1.58
CA LEU A 103 -2.82 16.08 0.15
C LEU A 103 -4.31 16.01 -0.23
N GLY A 104 -5.19 15.78 0.74
CA GLY A 104 -6.63 15.71 0.50
C GLY A 104 -7.06 14.44 -0.23
N VAL A 105 -6.30 13.36 -0.11
CA VAL A 105 -6.59 12.07 -0.74
C VAL A 105 -7.09 11.09 0.32
N LYS A 106 -8.31 10.61 0.16
CA LYS A 106 -8.91 9.67 1.10
C LYS A 106 -8.44 8.24 0.78
N LEU A 107 -7.90 7.55 1.79
CA LEU A 107 -7.34 6.22 1.65
C LEU A 107 -8.14 5.19 2.44
N ARG A 108 -8.03 3.93 2.01
CA ARG A 108 -8.52 2.77 2.74
C ARG A 108 -7.35 1.81 2.94
N PHE A 109 -7.18 1.31 4.17
CA PHE A 109 -6.05 0.49 4.57
C PHE A 109 -6.47 -0.96 4.76
N GLY A 110 -5.73 -1.88 4.14
CA GLY A 110 -6.05 -3.31 4.21
C GLY A 110 -5.88 -3.91 5.61
N VAL A 111 -5.11 -3.27 6.49
CA VAL A 111 -4.92 -3.74 7.87
C VAL A 111 -6.21 -3.64 8.69
N THR A 112 -7.06 -2.69 8.39
CA THR A 112 -8.31 -2.44 9.12
C THR A 112 -9.53 -2.47 8.22
N TRP A 113 -9.31 -2.34 6.90
CA TRP A 113 -10.32 -2.09 5.86
C TRP A 113 -11.17 -0.85 6.14
N THR A 114 -10.55 0.13 6.82
CA THR A 114 -11.11 1.46 7.10
C THR A 114 -10.16 2.54 6.61
N ASP A 115 -10.54 3.81 6.80
CA ASP A 115 -9.72 4.96 6.46
C ASP A 115 -8.66 5.31 7.53
N ASN A 116 -8.59 4.52 8.60
CA ASN A 116 -7.63 4.75 9.69
C ASN A 116 -6.88 3.45 10.01
N PRO A 117 -5.54 3.41 9.79
CA PRO A 117 -4.76 2.19 10.03
C PRO A 117 -4.64 1.83 11.52
N ASN A 118 -5.07 2.72 12.43
CA ASN A 118 -5.04 2.48 13.87
C ASN A 118 -6.38 2.02 14.44
N ASP A 119 -7.39 1.84 13.59
CA ASP A 119 -8.63 1.20 14.00
C ASP A 119 -8.39 -0.27 14.37
N LYS A 120 -9.41 -0.94 14.88
CA LYS A 120 -9.30 -2.36 15.21
C LYS A 120 -8.88 -3.15 13.96
N PRO A 121 -7.82 -4.00 14.06
CA PRO A 121 -7.41 -4.81 12.93
C PRO A 121 -8.52 -5.72 12.41
N ALA A 122 -8.62 -5.82 11.10
CA ALA A 122 -9.62 -6.67 10.44
C ALA A 122 -9.29 -8.15 10.67
N LYS A 123 -10.33 -8.99 10.63
CA LYS A 123 -10.16 -10.44 10.76
C LYS A 123 -9.28 -11.01 9.63
N PHE A 124 -9.50 -10.54 8.40
CA PHE A 124 -8.71 -10.92 7.22
C PHE A 124 -7.93 -9.70 6.73
N LEU A 125 -6.99 -9.25 7.57
CA LEU A 125 -6.21 -8.06 7.25
C LEU A 125 -5.17 -8.34 6.14
N ASP A 126 -4.88 -7.27 5.40
CA ASP A 126 -3.84 -7.25 4.37
C ASP A 126 -2.98 -6.00 4.62
N ALA A 127 -1.98 -6.14 5.49
CA ALA A 127 -1.19 -5.01 5.98
C ALA A 127 -0.50 -4.20 4.86
N PRO A 128 0.06 -4.81 3.80
CA PRO A 128 0.70 -4.06 2.72
C PRO A 128 -0.25 -3.19 1.90
N HIS A 129 -1.54 -3.54 1.85
CA HIS A 129 -2.51 -2.97 0.90
C HIS A 129 -3.02 -1.59 1.31
N ILE A 130 -2.87 -0.62 0.41
CA ILE A 130 -3.47 0.71 0.56
C ILE A 130 -4.15 1.06 -0.77
N GLU A 131 -5.38 1.56 -0.70
CA GLU A 131 -6.13 1.96 -1.88
C GLU A 131 -6.74 3.34 -1.72
N ILE A 132 -7.05 4.00 -2.84
CA ILE A 132 -7.84 5.23 -2.82
C ILE A 132 -9.29 4.83 -2.52
N SER A 133 -9.84 5.45 -1.49
CA SER A 133 -11.25 5.27 -1.11
C SER A 133 -12.12 6.14 -2.01
N THR A 134 -13.08 5.54 -2.66
CA THR A 134 -14.02 6.27 -3.52
C THR A 134 -15.43 6.14 -3.02
#